data_88bfd14a12d7bb9a0c9552889a8ab7d2
#
_entry.id   88bfd14a12d7bb9a0c9552889a8ab7d2
#
_cell.length_a   1.000
_cell.length_b   1.000
_cell.length_c   1.000
_cell.angle_alpha   90.00
_cell.angle_beta   90.00
_cell.angle_gamma   90.00
#
_symmetry.space_group_name_H-M   'P 1'
#
loop_
_entity.id
_entity.type
_entity.pdbx_description
1 polymer ?
#
loop_
_entity_poly.entity_id
_entity_poly.type
_entity_poly.pdbx_seq_one_letter_code
_entity_poly.pdbx_strand_id
1 'polypeptide(L)'
;MSPRLAWLLIATFALPSLALAQAEQEIVKAIHARLEALRRNDLATWATLVADDMMAPIEGATGSKQSWLAQRKSWPREVTYWYGPLQDVKVRINGDTAIVTYHSDQLTEVGGQTTTSHRWQIETHVRRNGHWLLLGVADGLIPPEPKAAKVDPSVLDAYVGRYEWAPTLVATIERKGDVLLEHLGNLEPAQWQPESATTFFMPGAAAGGDTSRIIFAKDADGRVTHYIYREFGTTDRIVKKIQ
;
A
#
# COMPACT_ATOMS: atom_id res chain seq x y z
N MET A 1 52.16 -35.45 32.92
CA MET A 1 50.90 -35.61 32.20
C MET A 1 50.27 -34.21 32.03
N SER A 2 50.37 -33.60 30.85
CA SER A 2 49.90 -32.26 30.55
C SER A 2 48.44 -32.28 30.09
N PRO A 3 47.58 -31.38 30.58
CA PRO A 3 46.28 -31.14 29.97
C PRO A 3 46.41 -29.96 28.98
N ARG A 4 46.62 -30.26 27.73
CA ARG A 4 46.42 -29.31 26.62
C ARG A 4 45.46 -30.00 25.65
N LEU A 5 44.21 -29.54 25.59
CA LEU A 5 43.26 -29.56 24.44
C LEU A 5 41.86 -29.30 24.95
N ALA A 6 41.46 -28.06 25.00
CA ALA A 6 40.03 -27.67 25.02
C ALA A 6 39.84 -26.18 24.80
N TRP A 7 40.32 -25.64 23.67
CA TRP A 7 39.97 -24.26 23.23
C TRP A 7 39.99 -24.21 21.71
N LEU A 8 39.00 -24.75 21.03
CA LEU A 8 38.77 -24.44 19.61
C LEU A 8 37.45 -25.04 19.12
N LEU A 9 36.31 -24.47 19.52
CA LEU A 9 35.02 -24.76 18.88
C LEU A 9 33.92 -23.78 19.34
N ILE A 10 34.18 -22.45 19.30
CA ILE A 10 33.08 -21.45 19.47
C ILE A 10 33.36 -20.23 18.57
N ALA A 11 33.54 -20.43 17.29
CA ALA A 11 33.74 -19.29 16.38
C ALA A 11 32.95 -19.37 15.05
N THR A 12 32.07 -20.32 14.85
CA THR A 12 31.51 -20.59 13.51
C THR A 12 30.03 -20.26 13.31
N PHE A 13 29.29 -19.83 14.33
CA PHE A 13 27.86 -19.54 14.19
C PHE A 13 27.48 -18.05 14.12
N ALA A 14 28.39 -17.13 14.37
CA ALA A 14 28.10 -15.69 14.36
C ALA A 14 28.32 -15.02 12.98
N LEU A 15 29.10 -15.63 12.10
CA LEU A 15 29.47 -15.03 10.80
C LEU A 15 28.31 -14.88 9.79
N PRO A 16 27.38 -15.82 9.64
CA PRO A 16 26.32 -15.66 8.65
C PRO A 16 25.28 -14.59 9.03
N SER A 17 25.02 -14.38 10.32
CA SER A 17 24.06 -13.36 10.77
C SER A 17 24.60 -11.94 10.61
N LEU A 18 25.90 -11.72 10.82
CA LEU A 18 26.56 -10.44 10.60
C LEU A 18 26.62 -10.07 9.10
N ALA A 19 26.95 -11.03 8.24
CA ALA A 19 26.97 -10.82 6.80
C ALA A 19 25.58 -10.49 6.24
N LEU A 20 24.52 -11.14 6.75
CA LEU A 20 23.15 -10.84 6.37
C LEU A 20 22.73 -9.44 6.81
N ALA A 21 22.98 -9.06 8.05
CA ALA A 21 22.69 -7.72 8.57
C ALA A 21 23.44 -6.63 7.79
N GLN A 22 24.69 -6.88 7.41
CA GLN A 22 25.47 -5.96 6.58
C GLN A 22 24.85 -5.82 5.17
N ALA A 23 24.43 -6.92 4.54
CA ALA A 23 23.80 -6.90 3.24
C ALA A 23 22.45 -6.15 3.26
N GLU A 24 21.66 -6.31 4.33
CA GLU A 24 20.43 -5.54 4.54
C GLU A 24 20.70 -4.03 4.62
N GLN A 25 21.73 -3.63 5.36
CA GLN A 25 22.14 -2.22 5.45
C GLN A 25 22.63 -1.66 4.12
N GLU A 26 23.40 -2.45 3.35
CA GLU A 26 23.85 -2.07 2.00
C GLU A 26 22.67 -1.82 1.06
N ILE A 27 21.64 -2.66 1.11
CA ILE A 27 20.41 -2.51 0.29
C ILE A 27 19.68 -1.22 0.69
N VAL A 28 19.42 -1.01 1.97
CA VAL A 28 18.75 0.20 2.46
C VAL A 28 19.52 1.45 2.08
N LYS A 29 20.86 1.42 2.18
CA LYS A 29 21.73 2.51 1.73
C LYS A 29 21.62 2.76 0.22
N ALA A 30 21.53 1.71 -0.59
CA ALA A 30 21.33 1.83 -2.05
C ALA A 30 19.96 2.46 -2.39
N ILE A 31 18.90 2.10 -1.64
CA ILE A 31 17.59 2.74 -1.77
C ILE A 31 17.69 4.24 -1.47
N HIS A 32 18.26 4.62 -0.33
CA HIS A 32 18.43 6.03 0.03
C HIS A 32 19.25 6.82 -1.02
N ALA A 33 20.36 6.26 -1.51
CA ALA A 33 21.17 6.89 -2.53
C ALA A 33 20.39 7.12 -3.83
N ARG A 34 19.57 6.15 -4.24
CA ARG A 34 18.73 6.23 -5.43
C ARG A 34 17.62 7.28 -5.27
N LEU A 35 16.93 7.30 -4.13
CA LEU A 35 15.89 8.29 -3.85
C LEU A 35 16.45 9.71 -3.75
N GLU A 36 17.65 9.87 -3.18
CA GLU A 36 18.34 11.16 -3.11
C GLU A 36 18.80 11.64 -4.50
N ALA A 37 19.25 10.74 -5.37
CA ALA A 37 19.57 11.07 -6.77
C ALA A 37 18.31 11.58 -7.50
N LEU A 38 17.14 10.97 -7.27
CA LEU A 38 15.86 11.46 -7.79
C LEU A 38 15.52 12.86 -7.27
N ARG A 39 15.65 13.09 -5.97
CA ARG A 39 15.38 14.39 -5.34
C ARG A 39 16.20 15.51 -5.97
N ARG A 40 17.46 15.22 -6.31
CA ARG A 40 18.37 16.17 -6.96
C ARG A 40 18.21 16.23 -8.48
N ASN A 41 17.31 15.43 -9.06
CA ASN A 41 17.19 15.21 -10.49
C ASN A 41 18.50 14.75 -11.15
N ASP A 42 19.36 14.05 -10.38
CA ASP A 42 20.60 13.46 -10.87
C ASP A 42 20.32 12.08 -11.50
N LEU A 43 19.81 12.13 -12.73
CA LEU A 43 19.44 10.92 -13.47
C LEU A 43 20.65 10.07 -13.85
N ALA A 44 21.84 10.65 -13.91
CA ALA A 44 23.08 9.90 -14.18
C ALA A 44 23.43 9.01 -13.00
N THR A 45 23.49 9.55 -11.79
CA THR A 45 23.69 8.76 -10.56
C THR A 45 22.58 7.75 -10.36
N TRP A 46 21.29 8.15 -10.54
CA TRP A 46 20.17 7.22 -10.44
C TRP A 46 20.37 6.01 -11.37
N ALA A 47 20.79 6.23 -12.62
CA ALA A 47 20.97 5.16 -13.59
C ALA A 47 22.06 4.14 -13.20
N THR A 48 23.05 4.53 -12.39
CA THR A 48 24.07 3.61 -11.88
C THR A 48 23.57 2.70 -10.74
N LEU A 49 22.47 3.09 -10.10
CA LEU A 49 21.86 2.37 -8.96
C LEU A 49 20.70 1.45 -9.40
N VAL A 50 20.47 1.37 -10.71
CA VAL A 50 19.36 0.62 -11.30
C VAL A 50 19.91 -0.36 -12.35
N ALA A 51 19.44 -1.59 -12.31
CA ALA A 51 19.85 -2.63 -13.28
C ALA A 51 19.39 -2.27 -14.69
N ASP A 52 20.15 -2.67 -15.71
CA ASP A 52 19.85 -2.32 -17.11
C ASP A 52 18.57 -3.01 -17.61
N ASP A 53 18.27 -4.18 -17.05
CA ASP A 53 17.05 -4.97 -17.29
C ASP A 53 15.93 -4.70 -16.26
N MET A 54 15.96 -3.53 -15.62
CA MET A 54 14.92 -3.11 -14.67
C MET A 54 13.53 -3.12 -15.33
N MET A 55 12.54 -3.53 -14.54
CA MET A 55 11.11 -3.43 -14.87
C MET A 55 10.39 -2.57 -13.82
N ALA A 56 9.55 -1.65 -14.31
CA ALA A 56 8.69 -0.83 -13.45
C ALA A 56 7.36 -0.53 -14.14
N PRO A 57 6.26 -0.27 -13.40
CA PRO A 57 5.04 0.23 -13.99
C PRO A 57 5.26 1.66 -14.50
N ILE A 58 4.90 1.89 -15.76
CA ILE A 58 4.95 3.20 -16.42
C ILE A 58 3.67 3.36 -17.22
N GLU A 59 2.83 4.33 -16.87
CA GLU A 59 1.57 4.65 -17.59
C GLU A 59 0.67 3.44 -17.85
N GLY A 60 0.56 2.54 -16.85
CA GLY A 60 -0.27 1.34 -16.94
C GLY A 60 0.34 0.17 -17.72
N ALA A 61 1.59 0.30 -18.18
CA ALA A 61 2.34 -0.76 -18.85
C ALA A 61 3.62 -1.12 -18.09
N THR A 62 4.27 -2.22 -18.47
CA THR A 62 5.60 -2.54 -17.98
C THR A 62 6.64 -1.75 -18.77
N GLY A 63 7.37 -0.88 -18.09
CA GLY A 63 8.44 -0.08 -18.63
C GLY A 63 9.83 -0.61 -18.27
N SER A 64 10.83 -0.15 -19.00
CA SER A 64 12.25 -0.40 -18.80
C SER A 64 12.95 0.79 -18.15
N LYS A 65 14.20 0.61 -17.72
CA LYS A 65 15.09 1.70 -17.28
C LYS A 65 15.14 2.86 -18.30
N GLN A 66 15.22 2.54 -19.61
CA GLN A 66 15.28 3.55 -20.66
C GLN A 66 13.97 4.33 -20.80
N SER A 67 12.82 3.64 -20.82
CA SER A 67 11.52 4.31 -20.89
C SER A 67 11.24 5.16 -19.66
N TRP A 68 11.64 4.71 -18.46
CA TRP A 68 11.54 5.48 -17.22
C TRP A 68 12.38 6.75 -17.28
N LEU A 69 13.65 6.65 -17.75
CA LEU A 69 14.52 7.80 -17.91
C LEU A 69 13.99 8.80 -18.96
N ALA A 70 13.43 8.29 -20.05
CA ALA A 70 12.82 9.12 -21.09
C ALA A 70 11.61 9.89 -20.55
N GLN A 71 10.71 9.21 -19.84
CA GLN A 71 9.57 9.84 -19.19
C GLN A 71 10.03 10.90 -18.17
N ARG A 72 11.00 10.56 -17.32
CA ARG A 72 11.49 11.50 -16.30
C ARG A 72 12.13 12.74 -16.90
N LYS A 73 12.83 12.64 -18.04
CA LYS A 73 13.41 13.76 -18.75
C LYS A 73 12.38 14.67 -19.40
N SER A 74 11.18 14.16 -19.71
CA SER A 74 10.08 14.95 -20.29
C SER A 74 9.31 15.78 -19.26
N TRP A 75 9.54 15.55 -17.96
CA TRP A 75 8.84 16.30 -16.92
C TRP A 75 9.27 17.76 -16.90
N PRO A 76 8.33 18.70 -16.69
CA PRO A 76 8.65 20.10 -16.49
C PRO A 76 9.65 20.27 -15.33
N ARG A 77 10.57 21.23 -15.46
CA ARG A 77 11.59 21.51 -14.44
C ARG A 77 11.00 22.01 -13.13
N GLU A 78 9.82 22.60 -13.20
CA GLU A 78 9.04 23.13 -12.07
C GLU A 78 8.44 22.02 -11.22
N VAL A 79 8.41 20.77 -11.73
CA VAL A 79 7.92 19.61 -10.99
C VAL A 79 9.09 18.94 -10.29
N THR A 80 9.14 19.09 -8.99
CA THR A 80 10.09 18.36 -8.15
C THR A 80 9.35 17.34 -7.29
N TYR A 81 9.98 16.19 -7.05
CA TYR A 81 9.46 15.23 -6.11
C TYR A 81 10.58 14.56 -5.32
N TRP A 82 10.25 14.18 -4.11
CA TRP A 82 11.15 13.44 -3.23
C TRP A 82 10.36 12.50 -2.32
N TYR A 83 11.09 11.64 -1.66
CA TYR A 83 10.50 10.71 -0.71
C TYR A 83 10.92 11.09 0.70
N GLY A 84 9.97 10.98 1.64
CA GLY A 84 10.22 11.09 3.07
C GLY A 84 11.00 9.89 3.61
N PRO A 85 11.19 9.82 4.93
CA PRO A 85 11.83 8.68 5.58
C PRO A 85 11.15 7.36 5.22
N LEU A 86 11.94 6.30 5.04
CA LEU A 86 11.43 4.95 4.88
C LEU A 86 10.90 4.46 6.23
N GLN A 87 9.72 3.87 6.23
CA GLN A 87 9.04 3.32 7.41
C GLN A 87 8.77 1.83 7.19
N ASP A 88 8.77 1.05 8.27
CA ASP A 88 8.46 -0.38 8.27
C ASP A 88 9.26 -1.20 7.24
N VAL A 89 10.53 -0.86 7.08
CA VAL A 89 11.43 -1.52 6.13
C VAL A 89 11.60 -2.99 6.49
N LYS A 90 11.28 -3.87 5.55
CA LYS A 90 11.52 -5.31 5.67
C LYS A 90 12.33 -5.78 4.48
N VAL A 91 13.42 -6.50 4.75
CA VAL A 91 14.31 -7.06 3.74
C VAL A 91 14.28 -8.57 3.80
N ARG A 92 14.23 -9.22 2.66
CA ARG A 92 14.40 -10.67 2.51
C ARG A 92 15.44 -10.92 1.43
N ILE A 93 16.55 -11.55 1.79
CA ILE A 93 17.67 -11.85 0.90
C ILE A 93 17.69 -13.35 0.59
N ASN A 94 17.85 -13.67 -0.69
CA ASN A 94 18.08 -15.02 -1.18
C ASN A 94 19.18 -14.99 -2.25
N GLY A 95 20.40 -15.38 -1.86
CA GLY A 95 21.58 -15.29 -2.71
C GLY A 95 21.85 -13.84 -3.15
N ASP A 96 21.90 -13.61 -4.44
CA ASP A 96 22.13 -12.30 -5.04
C ASP A 96 20.82 -11.53 -5.34
N THR A 97 19.72 -11.94 -4.75
CA THR A 97 18.42 -11.26 -4.92
C THR A 97 17.85 -10.89 -3.56
N ALA A 98 17.24 -9.71 -3.48
CA ALA A 98 16.52 -9.26 -2.30
C ALA A 98 15.15 -8.69 -2.68
N ILE A 99 14.17 -8.93 -1.81
CA ILE A 99 12.87 -8.26 -1.84
C ILE A 99 12.82 -7.31 -0.63
N VAL A 100 12.44 -6.08 -0.89
CA VAL A 100 12.32 -5.04 0.14
C VAL A 100 10.92 -4.45 0.09
N THR A 101 10.28 -4.36 1.25
CA THR A 101 9.02 -3.63 1.39
C THR A 101 9.19 -2.48 2.36
N TYR A 102 8.55 -1.36 2.10
CA TYR A 102 8.53 -0.21 2.99
C TYR A 102 7.38 0.73 2.67
N HIS A 103 7.08 1.61 3.62
CA HIS A 103 6.19 2.76 3.43
C HIS A 103 7.02 4.03 3.31
N SER A 104 6.54 5.00 2.53
CA SER A 104 7.13 6.34 2.47
C SER A 104 6.11 7.34 1.94
N ASP A 105 6.30 8.59 2.33
CA ASP A 105 5.56 9.69 1.74
C ASP A 105 6.29 10.16 0.48
N GLN A 106 5.57 10.21 -0.63
CA GLN A 106 6.05 10.92 -1.82
C GLN A 106 5.50 12.33 -1.79
N LEU A 107 6.38 13.30 -1.77
CA LEU A 107 6.05 14.71 -1.83
C LEU A 107 6.30 15.22 -3.25
N THR A 108 5.33 15.92 -3.81
CA THR A 108 5.44 16.54 -5.14
C THR A 108 5.17 18.03 -5.00
N GLU A 109 6.09 18.84 -5.49
CA GLU A 109 5.97 20.29 -5.50
C GLU A 109 5.78 20.79 -6.93
N VAL A 110 4.79 21.64 -7.12
CA VAL A 110 4.53 22.35 -8.38
C VAL A 110 4.05 23.77 -8.04
N GLY A 111 4.74 24.77 -8.57
CA GLY A 111 4.34 26.18 -8.38
C GLY A 111 4.29 26.63 -6.91
N GLY A 112 5.17 26.11 -6.06
CA GLY A 112 5.23 26.44 -4.63
C GLY A 112 4.18 25.71 -3.77
N GLN A 113 3.40 24.79 -4.34
CA GLN A 113 2.45 23.96 -3.60
C GLN A 113 2.96 22.52 -3.53
N THR A 114 2.96 21.96 -2.32
CA THR A 114 3.37 20.57 -2.09
C THR A 114 2.15 19.70 -1.85
N THR A 115 2.08 18.59 -2.57
CA THR A 115 1.14 17.50 -2.31
C THR A 115 1.89 16.31 -1.71
N THR A 116 1.25 15.61 -0.78
CA THR A 116 1.81 14.40 -0.15
C THR A 116 0.96 13.20 -0.51
N SER A 117 1.61 12.14 -0.98
CA SER A 117 0.99 10.84 -1.25
C SER A 117 1.62 9.79 -0.35
N HIS A 118 0.81 9.15 0.49
CA HIS A 118 1.26 8.01 1.30
C HIS A 118 1.34 6.79 0.39
N ARG A 119 2.49 6.08 0.41
CA ARG A 119 2.73 4.95 -0.49
C ARG A 119 3.31 3.76 0.25
N TRP A 120 2.89 2.57 -0.15
CA TRP A 120 3.63 1.35 0.11
C TRP A 120 4.43 0.99 -1.13
N GLN A 121 5.58 0.37 -0.94
CA GLN A 121 6.45 -0.04 -2.04
C GLN A 121 6.97 -1.46 -1.82
N ILE A 122 7.13 -2.18 -2.91
CA ILE A 122 7.86 -3.44 -2.97
C ILE A 122 8.91 -3.31 -4.07
N GLU A 123 10.15 -3.55 -3.71
CA GLU A 123 11.30 -3.51 -4.62
C GLU A 123 12.00 -4.85 -4.66
N THR A 124 12.42 -5.24 -5.86
CA THR A 124 13.35 -6.35 -6.06
C THR A 124 14.72 -5.77 -6.40
N HIS A 125 15.72 -6.17 -5.64
CA HIS A 125 17.11 -5.81 -5.86
C HIS A 125 17.90 -7.01 -6.29
N VAL A 126 18.93 -6.78 -7.13
CA VAL A 126 19.88 -7.80 -7.57
C VAL A 126 21.31 -7.33 -7.28
N ARG A 127 22.15 -8.24 -6.82
CA ARG A 127 23.56 -7.96 -6.59
C ARG A 127 24.36 -8.26 -7.86
N ARG A 128 24.99 -7.23 -8.42
CA ARG A 128 25.84 -7.36 -9.63
C ARG A 128 27.14 -6.62 -9.37
N ASN A 129 28.27 -7.28 -9.64
CA ASN A 129 29.61 -6.73 -9.41
C ASN A 129 29.80 -6.16 -7.97
N GLY A 130 29.22 -6.84 -6.98
CA GLY A 130 29.30 -6.43 -5.59
C GLY A 130 28.33 -5.34 -5.14
N HIS A 131 27.51 -4.79 -6.04
CA HIS A 131 26.56 -3.71 -5.75
C HIS A 131 25.10 -4.16 -5.86
N TRP A 132 24.26 -3.71 -4.94
CA TRP A 132 22.82 -3.91 -5.01
C TRP A 132 22.17 -2.88 -5.92
N LEU A 133 21.50 -3.34 -6.96
CA LEU A 133 20.82 -2.53 -7.97
C LEU A 133 19.32 -2.81 -7.94
N LEU A 134 18.49 -1.78 -8.17
CA LEU A 134 17.06 -1.96 -8.35
C LEU A 134 16.80 -2.74 -9.64
N LEU A 135 16.13 -3.89 -9.54
CA LEU A 135 15.72 -4.72 -10.68
C LEU A 135 14.24 -4.55 -11.00
N GLY A 136 13.41 -4.36 -10.00
CA GLY A 136 11.98 -4.16 -10.18
C GLY A 136 11.36 -3.39 -9.04
N VAL A 137 10.31 -2.63 -9.35
CA VAL A 137 9.53 -1.92 -8.35
C VAL A 137 8.05 -2.00 -8.68
N ALA A 138 7.23 -2.16 -7.66
CA ALA A 138 5.81 -1.88 -7.70
C ALA A 138 5.45 -1.04 -6.47
N ASP A 139 4.49 -0.16 -6.65
CA ASP A 139 4.02 0.69 -5.56
C ASP A 139 2.51 0.92 -5.65
N GLY A 140 1.92 1.29 -4.54
CA GLY A 140 0.51 1.63 -4.45
C GLY A 140 0.29 2.82 -3.52
N LEU A 141 -0.82 3.52 -3.75
CA LEU A 141 -1.29 4.56 -2.83
C LEU A 141 -1.88 3.91 -1.58
N ILE A 142 -1.59 4.49 -0.43
CA ILE A 142 -2.31 4.25 0.81
C ILE A 142 -3.27 5.43 0.96
N PRO A 143 -4.56 5.25 0.68
CA PRO A 143 -5.50 6.33 0.82
C PRO A 143 -5.62 6.74 2.30
N PRO A 144 -5.86 8.04 2.57
CA PRO A 144 -6.13 8.47 3.93
C PRO A 144 -7.41 7.79 4.43
N GLU A 145 -7.41 7.37 5.70
CA GLU A 145 -8.61 6.85 6.31
C GLU A 145 -9.67 7.96 6.40
N PRO A 146 -10.91 7.69 5.97
CA PRO A 146 -11.99 8.66 6.07
C PRO A 146 -12.26 9.06 7.51
N LYS A 147 -12.72 10.29 7.70
CA LYS A 147 -13.14 10.74 9.04
C LYS A 147 -14.55 10.27 9.32
N ALA A 148 -14.72 9.58 10.44
CA ALA A 148 -16.05 9.19 10.90
C ALA A 148 -16.92 10.43 11.19
N ALA A 149 -18.13 10.43 10.62
CA ALA A 149 -19.15 11.44 10.87
C ALA A 149 -20.05 11.01 12.04
N LYS A 150 -20.58 11.97 12.77
CA LYS A 150 -21.70 11.71 13.68
C LYS A 150 -22.99 11.71 12.89
N VAL A 151 -23.71 10.60 12.92
CA VAL A 151 -24.99 10.42 12.26
C VAL A 151 -26.05 10.08 13.31
N ASP A 152 -27.24 10.66 13.16
CA ASP A 152 -28.35 10.36 14.07
C ASP A 152 -28.67 8.86 14.05
N PRO A 153 -28.81 8.20 15.20
CA PRO A 153 -29.13 6.77 15.28
C PRO A 153 -30.37 6.36 14.46
N SER A 154 -31.37 7.22 14.36
CA SER A 154 -32.58 6.95 13.56
C SER A 154 -32.28 6.81 12.05
N VAL A 155 -31.25 7.49 11.56
CA VAL A 155 -30.78 7.34 10.17
C VAL A 155 -30.17 5.96 9.97
N LEU A 156 -29.39 5.48 10.96
CA LEU A 156 -28.77 4.14 10.91
C LEU A 156 -29.82 3.03 10.99
N ASP A 157 -30.86 3.22 11.79
CA ASP A 157 -31.98 2.26 11.91
C ASP A 157 -32.71 2.03 10.56
N ALA A 158 -32.76 3.05 9.70
CA ALA A 158 -33.35 2.93 8.38
C ALA A 158 -32.59 1.95 7.45
N TYR A 159 -31.31 1.74 7.72
CA TYR A 159 -30.44 0.85 6.93
C TYR A 159 -30.43 -0.59 7.41
N VAL A 160 -30.95 -0.87 8.59
CA VAL A 160 -31.11 -2.24 9.11
C VAL A 160 -32.00 -3.05 8.17
N GLY A 161 -31.62 -4.31 7.93
CA GLY A 161 -32.40 -5.21 7.10
C GLY A 161 -31.57 -6.23 6.35
N ARG A 162 -32.24 -6.88 5.40
CA ARG A 162 -31.64 -7.92 4.55
C ARG A 162 -31.44 -7.42 3.13
N TYR A 163 -30.31 -7.79 2.54
CA TYR A 163 -29.86 -7.30 1.24
C TYR A 163 -29.36 -8.46 0.38
N GLU A 164 -29.78 -8.53 -0.86
CA GLU A 164 -29.43 -9.59 -1.78
C GLU A 164 -28.11 -9.26 -2.51
N TRP A 165 -27.02 -9.94 -2.13
CA TRP A 165 -25.75 -9.90 -2.83
C TRP A 165 -25.75 -10.74 -4.10
N ALA A 166 -26.39 -11.89 -4.05
CA ALA A 166 -26.61 -12.82 -5.14
C ALA A 166 -27.83 -13.70 -4.79
N PRO A 167 -28.42 -14.44 -5.73
CA PRO A 167 -29.61 -15.26 -5.48
C PRO A 167 -29.53 -16.19 -4.27
N THR A 168 -28.31 -16.63 -3.93
CA THR A 168 -28.05 -17.55 -2.78
C THR A 168 -27.24 -16.90 -1.66
N LEU A 169 -26.96 -15.61 -1.74
CA LEU A 169 -26.10 -14.90 -0.79
C LEU A 169 -26.78 -13.62 -0.33
N VAL A 170 -27.17 -13.57 0.92
CA VAL A 170 -27.87 -12.44 1.56
C VAL A 170 -26.97 -11.85 2.63
N ALA A 171 -26.80 -10.53 2.60
CA ALA A 171 -26.23 -9.77 3.70
C ALA A 171 -27.33 -9.39 4.68
N THR A 172 -27.03 -9.41 5.98
CA THR A 172 -27.87 -8.82 7.01
C THR A 172 -27.12 -7.64 7.64
N ILE A 173 -27.75 -6.47 7.62
CA ILE A 173 -27.21 -5.27 8.24
C ILE A 173 -27.92 -5.03 9.56
N GLU A 174 -27.14 -4.87 10.63
CA GLU A 174 -27.59 -4.56 11.97
C GLU A 174 -26.92 -3.26 12.46
N ARG A 175 -27.58 -2.53 13.35
CA ARG A 175 -26.99 -1.39 14.02
C ARG A 175 -26.38 -1.81 15.37
N LYS A 176 -25.14 -1.39 15.61
CA LYS A 176 -24.47 -1.55 16.90
C LYS A 176 -23.90 -0.20 17.36
N GLY A 177 -24.66 0.49 18.21
CA GLY A 177 -24.31 1.86 18.63
C GLY A 177 -24.33 2.82 17.43
N ASP A 178 -23.20 3.43 17.12
CA ASP A 178 -23.04 4.42 16.05
C ASP A 178 -22.49 3.83 14.75
N VAL A 179 -22.47 2.50 14.60
CA VAL A 179 -21.97 1.80 13.42
C VAL A 179 -22.97 0.78 12.90
N LEU A 180 -22.78 0.34 11.64
CA LEU A 180 -23.50 -0.78 11.06
C LEU A 180 -22.57 -2.01 11.05
N LEU A 181 -23.15 -3.19 11.33
CA LEU A 181 -22.49 -4.49 11.14
C LEU A 181 -23.15 -5.19 9.95
N GLU A 182 -22.35 -5.64 9.00
CA GLU A 182 -22.79 -6.46 7.89
C GLU A 182 -22.34 -7.89 8.08
N HIS A 183 -23.29 -8.81 8.13
CA HIS A 183 -23.09 -10.24 8.15
C HIS A 183 -23.31 -10.80 6.74
N LEU A 184 -22.26 -11.31 6.11
CA LEU A 184 -22.32 -11.87 4.75
C LEU A 184 -21.90 -13.35 4.77
N GLY A 185 -22.87 -14.25 4.67
CA GLY A 185 -22.61 -15.69 4.72
C GLY A 185 -21.90 -16.10 6.01
N ASN A 186 -20.77 -16.81 5.89
CA ASN A 186 -19.93 -17.27 7.00
C ASN A 186 -18.70 -16.41 7.24
N LEU A 187 -18.65 -15.22 6.65
CA LEU A 187 -17.54 -14.29 6.88
C LEU A 187 -17.66 -13.62 8.24
N GLU A 188 -16.52 -13.18 8.78
CA GLU A 188 -16.53 -12.32 9.97
C GLU A 188 -17.32 -11.04 9.67
N PRO A 189 -18.13 -10.55 10.62
CA PRO A 189 -18.93 -9.36 10.40
C PRO A 189 -18.09 -8.15 10.06
N ALA A 190 -18.40 -7.47 8.95
CA ALA A 190 -17.79 -6.22 8.57
C ALA A 190 -18.40 -5.05 9.36
N GLN A 191 -17.55 -4.24 9.98
CA GLN A 191 -18.00 -3.03 10.68
C GLN A 191 -17.89 -1.83 9.73
N TRP A 192 -18.98 -1.12 9.55
CA TRP A 192 -19.10 0.06 8.72
C TRP A 192 -19.30 1.32 9.56
N GLN A 193 -18.35 2.24 9.53
CA GLN A 193 -18.47 3.55 10.18
C GLN A 193 -19.06 4.58 9.20
N PRO A 194 -19.92 5.50 9.67
CA PRO A 194 -20.45 6.54 8.80
C PRO A 194 -19.36 7.54 8.41
N GLU A 195 -19.20 7.80 7.13
CA GLU A 195 -18.47 8.93 6.54
C GLU A 195 -19.43 10.11 6.30
N SER A 196 -20.69 9.79 6.05
CA SER A 196 -21.82 10.72 5.94
C SER A 196 -23.11 10.04 6.35
N ALA A 197 -24.25 10.71 6.22
CA ALA A 197 -25.57 10.12 6.47
C ALA A 197 -25.87 8.91 5.57
N THR A 198 -25.25 8.79 4.40
CA THR A 198 -25.53 7.72 3.43
C THR A 198 -24.32 6.87 3.06
N THR A 199 -23.11 7.32 3.36
CA THR A 199 -21.86 6.66 2.96
C THR A 199 -21.13 6.13 4.18
N PHE A 200 -20.64 4.89 4.10
CA PHE A 200 -19.95 4.21 5.19
C PHE A 200 -18.68 3.56 4.68
N PHE A 201 -17.68 3.44 5.55
CA PHE A 201 -16.37 2.84 5.29
C PHE A 201 -15.98 1.83 6.38
N MET A 202 -15.06 0.92 6.09
CA MET A 202 -14.47 0.02 7.07
C MET A 202 -13.25 0.69 7.74
N PRO A 203 -13.25 0.85 9.08
CA PRO A 203 -12.11 1.45 9.79
C PRO A 203 -10.87 0.54 9.72
N GLY A 204 -9.69 1.14 9.57
CA GLY A 204 -8.43 0.42 9.46
C GLY A 204 -8.18 -0.25 8.10
N ALA A 205 -9.18 -0.32 7.23
CA ALA A 205 -9.05 -0.94 5.92
C ALA A 205 -8.10 -0.16 4.99
N ALA A 206 -8.00 1.16 5.17
CA ALA A 206 -7.08 2.00 4.42
C ALA A 206 -5.61 1.58 4.61
N ALA A 207 -5.22 1.10 5.78
CA ALA A 207 -3.88 0.58 6.05
C ALA A 207 -3.57 -0.69 5.23
N GLY A 208 -4.60 -1.47 4.86
CA GLY A 208 -4.51 -2.62 3.97
C GLY A 208 -4.73 -2.28 2.49
N GLY A 209 -4.95 -1.00 2.15
CA GLY A 209 -5.27 -0.55 0.79
C GLY A 209 -6.75 -0.71 0.40
N ASP A 210 -7.58 -1.17 1.33
CA ASP A 210 -9.03 -1.26 1.10
C ASP A 210 -9.67 0.13 1.24
N THR A 211 -10.39 0.53 0.20
CA THR A 211 -11.12 1.80 0.13
C THR A 211 -12.60 1.57 -0.11
N SER A 212 -13.10 0.39 0.21
CA SER A 212 -14.49 0.03 0.01
C SER A 212 -15.44 0.96 0.74
N ARG A 213 -16.56 1.25 0.08
CA ARG A 213 -17.69 2.02 0.61
C ARG A 213 -18.98 1.25 0.41
N ILE A 214 -19.89 1.40 1.35
CA ILE A 214 -21.29 1.15 1.09
C ILE A 214 -22.04 2.48 1.08
N ILE A 215 -22.88 2.68 0.07
CA ILE A 215 -23.60 3.94 -0.16
C ILE A 215 -25.08 3.60 -0.28
N PHE A 216 -25.87 3.98 0.73
CA PHE A 216 -27.31 3.69 0.73
C PHE A 216 -28.07 4.65 -0.17
N ALA A 217 -28.99 4.09 -0.94
CA ALA A 217 -29.91 4.81 -1.80
C ALA A 217 -31.35 4.69 -1.31
N LYS A 218 -32.10 5.77 -1.47
CA LYS A 218 -33.51 5.88 -1.08
C LYS A 218 -34.38 6.21 -2.28
N ASP A 219 -35.62 5.77 -2.25
CA ASP A 219 -36.64 6.19 -3.21
C ASP A 219 -37.20 7.61 -2.91
N ALA A 220 -38.15 8.06 -3.69
CA ALA A 220 -38.80 9.36 -3.53
C ALA A 220 -39.57 9.49 -2.19
N ASP A 221 -40.00 8.37 -1.60
CA ASP A 221 -40.68 8.33 -0.29
C ASP A 221 -39.67 8.26 0.89
N GLY A 222 -38.38 8.27 0.62
CA GLY A 222 -37.31 8.20 1.61
C GLY A 222 -36.99 6.79 2.15
N ARG A 223 -37.56 5.74 1.52
CA ARG A 223 -37.32 4.35 1.90
C ARG A 223 -36.03 3.84 1.28
N VAL A 224 -35.22 3.14 2.06
CA VAL A 224 -33.98 2.51 1.58
C VAL A 224 -34.31 1.36 0.63
N THR A 225 -33.83 1.44 -0.60
CA THR A 225 -34.10 0.43 -1.66
C THR A 225 -32.89 -0.50 -1.90
N HIS A 226 -31.70 0.00 -1.74
CA HIS A 226 -30.46 -0.75 -1.95
C HIS A 226 -29.30 -0.01 -1.32
N TYR A 227 -28.14 -0.67 -1.29
CA TYR A 227 -26.86 0.04 -1.20
C TYR A 227 -26.00 -0.29 -2.42
N ILE A 228 -25.07 0.62 -2.72
CA ILE A 228 -24.01 0.44 -3.69
C ILE A 228 -22.75 0.03 -2.90
N TYR A 229 -22.21 -1.16 -3.18
CA TYR A 229 -20.88 -1.53 -2.75
C TYR A 229 -19.90 -1.03 -3.80
N ARG A 230 -19.00 -0.19 -3.38
CA ARG A 230 -17.96 0.43 -4.22
C ARG A 230 -16.60 0.12 -3.66
N GLU A 231 -15.74 -0.42 -4.48
CA GLU A 231 -14.34 -0.69 -4.19
C GLU A 231 -13.47 0.07 -5.20
N PHE A 232 -12.34 0.62 -4.75
CA PHE A 232 -11.48 1.41 -5.62
C PHE A 232 -11.02 0.59 -6.84
N GLY A 233 -11.18 1.15 -8.05
CA GLY A 233 -10.77 0.52 -9.30
C GLY A 233 -11.72 -0.55 -9.83
N THR A 234 -12.86 -0.77 -9.18
CA THR A 234 -13.89 -1.72 -9.63
C THR A 234 -15.18 -1.01 -10.08
N THR A 235 -16.07 -1.77 -10.71
CA THR A 235 -17.42 -1.32 -10.99
C THR A 235 -18.29 -1.44 -9.76
N ASP A 236 -19.24 -0.51 -9.61
CA ASP A 236 -20.20 -0.52 -8.54
C ASP A 236 -21.09 -1.78 -8.57
N ARG A 237 -21.34 -2.36 -7.40
CA ARG A 237 -22.31 -3.44 -7.22
C ARG A 237 -23.56 -2.90 -6.52
N ILE A 238 -24.71 -3.08 -7.13
CA ILE A 238 -26.00 -2.76 -6.50
C ILE A 238 -26.48 -3.97 -5.70
N VAL A 239 -26.69 -3.77 -4.41
CA VAL A 239 -27.17 -4.79 -3.46
C VAL A 239 -28.54 -4.38 -2.95
N LYS A 240 -29.60 -5.04 -3.46
CA LYS A 240 -30.99 -4.65 -3.25
C LYS A 240 -31.47 -5.01 -1.84
N LYS A 241 -32.20 -4.12 -1.19
CA LYS A 241 -32.92 -4.41 0.05
C LYS A 241 -34.11 -5.33 -0.24
N ILE A 242 -34.21 -6.44 0.49
CA ILE A 242 -35.27 -7.43 0.32
C ILE A 242 -36.19 -7.54 1.55
N GLN A 243 -35.74 -7.00 2.69
CA GLN A 243 -36.53 -6.96 3.93
C GLN A 243 -35.98 -5.89 4.88
#